data_3b81ab4a7735312b610b13c6d134e824
#
_entry.id   3b81ab4a7735312b610b13c6d134e824
#
_cell.length_a   1.000
_cell.length_b   1.000
_cell.length_c   1.000
_cell.angle_alpha   90.00
_cell.angle_beta   90.00
_cell.angle_gamma   90.00
#
_symmetry.space_group_name_H-M   'P 1'
#
loop_
_entity.id
_entity.type
_entity.pdbx_description
1 polymer ?
#
loop_
_entity_poly.entity_id
_entity_poly.type
_entity_poly.pdbx_seq_one_letter_code
_entity_poly.pdbx_strand_id
1 'polypeptide(L)'
;SSDLNTEEVAAPEEAPGDTTRDRVAQIFKIERQGNDEKSTAQTYRAVTALPNRWGIDMASPARVPVVEVSEAEKVFAIPFAERIGRTALVVGTFDTKGNELRYMRDRLRTLGIPVKTVDLSTYGKPSTADVSPMQVASMHRGGASAVFSNDRGKSVSEMAEAFARWIERERGIGGVISAGGSGGTSLATAGMRKLPVGIPKLMVSTVASGDVGHYVGPSDIMMMYSVADVQGINPISEQVLSNAANALAGMIAGLPNVVR
;
A
#
# COMPACT_ATOMS: atom_id res chain seq x y z
N SER A 1 -44.36 -58.84 -22.91
CA SER A 1 -45.03 -58.66 -21.61
C SER A 1 -43.94 -58.48 -20.55
N SER A 2 -43.60 -57.33 -20.21
CA SER A 2 -42.83 -56.99 -19.00
C SER A 2 -43.07 -55.52 -18.69
N ASP A 3 -43.92 -55.34 -17.69
CA ASP A 3 -44.28 -54.08 -17.12
C ASP A 3 -43.06 -53.50 -16.39
N LEU A 4 -42.57 -52.33 -16.83
CA LEU A 4 -41.63 -51.54 -16.08
C LEU A 4 -42.37 -50.55 -15.21
N ASN A 5 -42.34 -50.85 -13.90
CA ASN A 5 -42.77 -49.96 -12.83
C ASN A 5 -41.83 -48.78 -12.74
N THR A 6 -42.27 -47.59 -13.10
CA THR A 6 -41.58 -46.33 -12.86
C THR A 6 -41.99 -45.85 -11.47
N GLU A 7 -41.11 -46.06 -10.48
CA GLU A 7 -41.18 -45.38 -9.20
C GLU A 7 -40.87 -43.86 -9.42
N GLU A 8 -41.84 -43.07 -9.12
CA GLU A 8 -41.73 -41.60 -9.07
C GLU A 8 -40.92 -41.21 -7.82
N VAL A 9 -39.65 -40.88 -8.05
CA VAL A 9 -38.79 -40.37 -6.99
C VAL A 9 -39.20 -38.93 -6.71
N ALA A 10 -39.78 -38.72 -5.53
CA ALA A 10 -40.12 -37.39 -5.02
C ALA A 10 -38.87 -36.51 -4.96
N ALA A 11 -38.99 -35.29 -5.50
CA ALA A 11 -37.95 -34.28 -5.40
C ALA A 11 -37.62 -33.96 -3.94
N PRO A 12 -36.36 -33.74 -3.58
CA PRO A 12 -36.01 -33.35 -2.21
C PRO A 12 -36.57 -31.97 -1.90
N GLU A 13 -37.21 -31.88 -0.75
CA GLU A 13 -37.72 -30.65 -0.14
C GLU A 13 -36.61 -29.63 -0.05
N GLU A 14 -36.81 -28.43 -0.64
CA GLU A 14 -35.89 -27.31 -0.57
C GLU A 14 -35.62 -26.98 0.90
N ALA A 15 -34.37 -27.10 1.29
CA ALA A 15 -33.89 -26.60 2.59
C ALA A 15 -34.14 -25.10 2.69
N PRO A 16 -34.54 -24.58 3.86
CA PRO A 16 -34.80 -23.16 4.04
C PRO A 16 -33.58 -22.34 3.61
N GLY A 17 -33.79 -21.43 2.65
CA GLY A 17 -32.77 -20.61 2.05
C GLY A 17 -31.88 -19.96 3.08
N ASP A 18 -30.57 -20.01 2.81
CA ASP A 18 -29.52 -19.41 3.63
C ASP A 18 -29.73 -17.87 3.72
N THR A 19 -30.43 -17.44 4.75
CA THR A 19 -30.71 -16.02 5.03
C THR A 19 -29.45 -15.22 5.38
N THR A 20 -28.29 -15.88 5.46
CA THR A 20 -27.01 -15.26 5.78
C THR A 20 -26.45 -14.44 4.62
N ARG A 21 -26.68 -14.89 3.36
CA ARG A 21 -26.22 -14.16 2.16
C ARG A 21 -27.00 -12.87 1.96
N ASP A 22 -28.29 -12.86 2.18
CA ASP A 22 -29.13 -11.64 2.05
C ASP A 22 -28.82 -10.61 3.14
N ARG A 23 -28.43 -11.04 4.33
CA ARG A 23 -28.04 -10.13 5.42
C ARG A 23 -26.68 -9.46 5.15
N VAL A 24 -25.73 -10.17 4.56
CA VAL A 24 -24.42 -9.58 4.21
C VAL A 24 -24.55 -8.55 3.09
N ALA A 25 -25.44 -8.77 2.12
CA ALA A 25 -25.69 -7.83 1.04
C ALA A 25 -26.34 -6.51 1.52
N GLN A 26 -27.13 -6.55 2.61
CA GLN A 26 -27.76 -5.35 3.18
C GLN A 26 -26.78 -4.47 4.00
N ILE A 27 -25.68 -5.00 4.50
CA ILE A 27 -24.70 -4.24 5.30
C ILE A 27 -23.99 -3.16 4.47
N PHE A 28 -23.92 -3.33 3.15
CA PHE A 28 -23.24 -2.40 2.24
C PHE A 28 -24.18 -1.54 1.38
N LYS A 29 -25.48 -1.59 1.65
CA LYS A 29 -26.45 -0.77 0.93
C LYS A 29 -26.43 0.66 1.47
N ILE A 30 -25.72 1.55 0.77
CA ILE A 30 -25.73 2.98 1.06
C ILE A 30 -26.93 3.58 0.35
N GLU A 31 -27.97 3.94 1.08
CA GLU A 31 -29.10 4.69 0.53
C GLU A 31 -28.82 6.19 0.60
N ARG A 32 -28.80 6.84 -0.56
CA ARG A 32 -28.81 8.29 -0.64
C ARG A 32 -30.20 8.79 -0.30
N GLN A 33 -30.35 9.49 0.80
CA GLN A 33 -31.56 10.25 1.11
C GLN A 33 -31.37 11.72 0.73
N GLY A 34 -32.23 12.18 -0.16
CA GLY A 34 -32.52 13.60 -0.37
C GLY A 34 -31.71 14.27 -1.48
N ASN A 35 -32.45 14.63 -2.54
CA ASN A 35 -32.01 15.55 -3.59
C ASN A 35 -32.57 16.94 -3.24
N ASP A 36 -32.00 17.62 -2.25
CA ASP A 36 -32.26 19.04 -2.06
C ASP A 36 -31.05 19.83 -2.55
N GLU A 37 -31.27 20.57 -3.63
CA GLU A 37 -30.24 21.34 -4.37
C GLU A 37 -29.54 22.45 -3.55
N LYS A 38 -29.77 22.54 -2.26
CA LYS A 38 -29.23 23.61 -1.41
C LYS A 38 -28.39 23.13 -0.21
N SER A 39 -28.18 21.82 -0.04
CA SER A 39 -27.32 21.32 1.01
C SER A 39 -26.09 20.64 0.45
N THR A 40 -24.92 21.23 0.65
CA THR A 40 -23.61 20.64 0.30
C THR A 40 -23.13 19.59 1.31
N ALA A 41 -23.95 19.28 2.33
CA ALA A 41 -23.65 18.26 3.32
C ALA A 41 -24.27 16.92 2.91
N GLN A 42 -23.44 15.92 2.60
CA GLN A 42 -23.89 14.54 2.40
C GLN A 42 -24.04 13.87 3.76
N THR A 43 -25.26 13.54 4.17
CA THR A 43 -25.50 12.79 5.40
C THR A 43 -25.46 11.29 5.08
N TYR A 44 -24.51 10.58 5.67
CA TYR A 44 -24.44 9.12 5.59
C TYR A 44 -25.09 8.52 6.84
N ARG A 45 -26.11 7.68 6.66
CA ARG A 45 -26.67 6.89 7.74
C ARG A 45 -26.04 5.52 7.77
N ALA A 46 -25.22 5.24 8.78
CA ALA A 46 -24.74 3.90 9.02
C ALA A 46 -25.91 3.03 9.50
N VAL A 47 -26.26 1.98 8.76
CA VAL A 47 -27.21 0.97 9.19
C VAL A 47 -26.47 0.01 10.10
N THR A 48 -26.77 0.11 11.38
CA THR A 48 -26.16 -0.68 12.44
C THR A 48 -26.92 -1.98 12.68
N ALA A 49 -26.32 -3.08 12.30
CA ALA A 49 -26.30 -4.32 13.09
C ALA A 49 -25.19 -5.20 12.51
N LEU A 50 -23.99 -5.04 13.00
CA LEU A 50 -22.97 -6.08 12.83
C LEU A 50 -23.43 -7.31 13.60
N PRO A 51 -23.45 -8.51 12.98
CA PRO A 51 -23.76 -9.73 13.73
C PRO A 51 -22.72 -9.88 14.83
N ASN A 52 -23.20 -10.04 16.04
CA ASN A 52 -22.35 -10.22 17.23
C ASN A 52 -21.63 -11.56 17.17
N ARG A 53 -20.47 -11.58 16.54
CA ARG A 53 -19.62 -12.77 16.40
C ARG A 53 -19.01 -13.22 17.74
N TRP A 54 -19.12 -12.41 18.78
CA TRP A 54 -18.43 -12.59 20.06
C TRP A 54 -19.37 -12.75 21.26
N GLY A 55 -20.69 -12.87 21.06
CA GLY A 55 -21.65 -13.14 22.15
C GLY A 55 -21.76 -12.04 23.20
N ILE A 56 -21.34 -10.81 22.90
CA ILE A 56 -21.49 -9.68 23.80
C ILE A 56 -22.88 -9.07 23.58
N ASP A 57 -23.73 -9.16 24.60
CA ASP A 57 -25.08 -8.59 24.58
C ASP A 57 -24.97 -7.05 24.57
N MET A 58 -25.10 -6.45 23.40
CA MET A 58 -25.13 -5.00 23.25
C MET A 58 -26.56 -4.51 23.51
N ALA A 59 -26.91 -4.33 24.76
CA ALA A 59 -28.12 -3.65 25.14
C ALA A 59 -28.09 -2.21 24.65
N SER A 60 -28.98 -1.88 23.72
CA SER A 60 -29.26 -0.59 23.09
C SER A 60 -28.23 -0.09 22.08
N PRO A 61 -28.67 0.31 20.89
CA PRO A 61 -27.79 0.99 19.96
C PRO A 61 -27.40 2.34 20.59
N ALA A 62 -26.16 2.45 21.02
CA ALA A 62 -25.57 3.75 21.30
C ALA A 62 -25.83 4.64 20.07
N ARG A 63 -26.45 5.78 20.24
CA ARG A 63 -26.56 6.78 19.19
C ARG A 63 -25.14 7.12 18.80
N VAL A 64 -24.70 6.58 17.67
CA VAL A 64 -23.45 7.05 17.06
C VAL A 64 -23.66 8.54 16.83
N PRO A 65 -22.86 9.43 17.42
CA PRO A 65 -23.00 10.86 17.15
C PRO A 65 -22.87 11.02 15.63
N VAL A 66 -23.84 11.70 15.04
CA VAL A 66 -23.69 12.18 13.64
C VAL A 66 -22.54 13.16 13.72
N VAL A 67 -21.36 12.70 13.32
CA VAL A 67 -20.24 13.59 13.09
C VAL A 67 -20.64 14.40 11.87
N GLU A 68 -21.09 15.63 12.10
CA GLU A 68 -21.14 16.62 11.01
C GLU A 68 -19.68 16.71 10.52
N VAL A 69 -19.46 16.17 9.34
CA VAL A 69 -18.19 16.30 8.66
C VAL A 69 -18.08 17.77 8.28
N SER A 70 -17.51 18.53 9.20
CA SER A 70 -17.22 19.93 9.02
C SER A 70 -16.23 20.11 7.86
N GLU A 71 -16.05 21.34 7.38
CA GLU A 71 -15.07 21.71 6.35
C GLU A 71 -13.63 21.18 6.58
N ALA A 72 -13.36 20.54 7.70
CA ALA A 72 -12.12 19.81 7.98
C ALA A 72 -11.83 18.66 6.98
N GLU A 73 -12.82 18.18 6.21
CA GLU A 73 -12.53 17.28 5.09
C GLU A 73 -11.78 17.96 3.93
N LYS A 74 -11.79 19.27 3.88
CA LYS A 74 -10.84 20.00 3.01
C LYS A 74 -9.39 19.90 3.48
N VAL A 75 -9.10 19.20 4.56
CA VAL A 75 -7.73 18.93 5.02
C VAL A 75 -6.89 18.23 3.94
N PHE A 76 -7.50 17.51 3.02
CA PHE A 76 -6.82 17.01 1.83
C PHE A 76 -6.63 18.06 0.73
N ALA A 77 -7.21 19.26 0.84
CA ALA A 77 -7.09 20.34 -0.15
C ALA A 77 -5.90 21.29 0.12
N ILE A 78 -5.25 21.20 1.28
CA ILE A 78 -4.03 21.94 1.56
C ILE A 78 -2.86 21.04 1.18
N PRO A 79 -1.94 21.46 0.30
CA PRO A 79 -0.76 20.68 -0.02
C PRO A 79 -0.03 20.34 1.27
N PHE A 80 -0.12 19.09 1.71
CA PHE A 80 0.47 18.60 2.95
C PHE A 80 1.98 18.82 2.99
N ALA A 81 2.56 18.87 1.81
CA ALA A 81 3.97 19.05 1.52
C ALA A 81 4.58 20.35 2.04
N GLU A 82 3.85 21.45 1.94
CA GLU A 82 4.37 22.75 2.38
C GLU A 82 4.44 22.87 3.90
N ARG A 83 3.65 22.05 4.62
CA ARG A 83 3.63 22.11 6.09
C ARG A 83 4.76 21.34 6.77
N ILE A 84 5.35 20.32 6.13
CA ILE A 84 6.19 19.37 6.87
C ILE A 84 7.65 19.35 6.38
N GLY A 85 7.98 19.89 5.21
CA GLY A 85 9.33 19.83 4.65
C GLY A 85 9.87 18.38 4.49
N ARG A 86 8.97 17.39 4.41
CA ARG A 86 9.30 15.97 4.35
C ARG A 86 8.98 15.40 2.98
N THR A 87 9.91 14.66 2.42
CA THR A 87 9.82 14.07 1.09
C THR A 87 9.58 12.58 1.17
N ALA A 88 8.62 12.05 0.41
CA ALA A 88 8.47 10.61 0.21
C ALA A 88 9.55 10.11 -0.75
N LEU A 89 10.21 9.03 -0.41
CA LEU A 89 11.13 8.33 -1.30
C LEU A 89 10.39 7.20 -2.01
N VAL A 90 10.40 7.21 -3.34
CA VAL A 90 9.98 6.09 -4.18
C VAL A 90 11.23 5.38 -4.65
N VAL A 91 11.51 4.21 -4.08
CA VAL A 91 12.75 3.49 -4.29
C VAL A 91 12.51 2.17 -5.03
N GLY A 92 13.46 1.71 -5.84
CA GLY A 92 13.37 0.40 -6.49
C GLY A 92 14.16 0.32 -7.77
N THR A 93 13.99 -0.78 -8.51
CA THR A 93 14.69 -1.04 -9.77
C THR A 93 13.90 -0.47 -10.94
N PHE A 94 14.26 0.74 -11.39
CA PHE A 94 13.52 1.46 -12.44
C PHE A 94 13.68 0.84 -13.82
N ASP A 95 14.67 -0.02 -14.03
CA ASP A 95 14.87 -0.79 -15.26
C ASP A 95 13.87 -1.93 -15.42
N THR A 96 13.35 -2.49 -14.32
CA THR A 96 12.42 -3.62 -14.31
C THR A 96 11.01 -3.26 -13.80
N LYS A 97 10.90 -2.32 -12.89
CA LYS A 97 9.66 -1.89 -12.22
C LYS A 97 9.37 -0.39 -12.40
N GLY A 98 9.95 0.20 -13.43
CA GLY A 98 9.86 1.65 -13.65
C GLY A 98 8.43 2.17 -13.84
N ASN A 99 7.52 1.40 -14.44
CA ASN A 99 6.12 1.83 -14.61
C ASN A 99 5.38 1.89 -13.28
N GLU A 100 5.52 0.87 -12.45
CA GLU A 100 4.91 0.76 -11.13
C GLU A 100 5.43 1.85 -10.20
N LEU A 101 6.75 2.05 -10.19
CA LEU A 101 7.39 3.08 -9.35
C LEU A 101 6.97 4.49 -9.78
N ARG A 102 6.93 4.76 -11.09
CA ARG A 102 6.43 6.06 -11.61
C ARG A 102 4.96 6.26 -11.28
N TYR A 103 4.13 5.23 -11.39
CA TYR A 103 2.73 5.30 -11.00
C TYR A 103 2.56 5.73 -9.53
N MET A 104 3.26 5.07 -8.60
CA MET A 104 3.22 5.43 -7.18
C MET A 104 3.75 6.85 -6.93
N ARG A 105 4.84 7.25 -7.61
CA ARG A 105 5.35 8.63 -7.57
C ARG A 105 4.27 9.64 -7.96
N ASP A 106 3.62 9.41 -9.10
CA ASP A 106 2.64 10.35 -9.64
C ASP A 106 1.38 10.39 -8.77
N ARG A 107 0.99 9.24 -8.21
CA ARG A 107 -0.10 9.18 -7.24
C ARG A 107 0.19 9.97 -5.97
N LEU A 108 1.39 9.83 -5.40
CA LEU A 108 1.81 10.61 -4.23
C LEU A 108 1.87 12.12 -4.52
N ARG A 109 2.36 12.50 -5.71
CA ARG A 109 2.38 13.90 -6.15
C ARG A 109 0.96 14.47 -6.28
N THR A 110 0.02 13.70 -6.82
CA THR A 110 -1.40 14.09 -6.89
C THR A 110 -2.01 14.31 -5.50
N LEU A 111 -1.53 13.57 -4.48
CA LEU A 111 -1.92 13.76 -3.09
C LEU A 111 -1.17 14.91 -2.38
N GLY A 112 -0.38 15.69 -3.12
CA GLY A 112 0.36 16.84 -2.59
C GLY A 112 1.62 16.47 -1.80
N ILE A 113 2.12 15.23 -1.89
CA ILE A 113 3.36 14.82 -1.23
C ILE A 113 4.55 15.09 -2.14
N PRO A 114 5.61 15.79 -1.70
CA PRO A 114 6.86 15.88 -2.43
C PRO A 114 7.48 14.49 -2.56
N VAL A 115 7.96 14.16 -3.75
CA VAL A 115 8.52 12.84 -4.03
C VAL A 115 9.88 12.97 -4.65
N LYS A 116 10.82 12.16 -4.15
CA LYS A 116 12.15 11.92 -4.73
C LYS A 116 12.25 10.43 -5.11
N THR A 117 12.64 10.18 -6.34
CA THR A 117 12.81 8.82 -6.87
C THR A 117 14.25 8.36 -6.73
N VAL A 118 14.46 7.11 -6.31
CA VAL A 118 15.79 6.53 -6.10
C VAL A 118 15.88 5.21 -6.83
N ASP A 119 16.76 5.14 -7.83
CA ASP A 119 16.95 3.95 -8.64
C ASP A 119 18.02 3.03 -8.04
N LEU A 120 17.63 1.79 -7.79
CA LEU A 120 18.46 0.71 -7.25
C LEU A 120 18.80 -0.34 -8.31
N SER A 121 18.67 -0.01 -9.59
CA SER A 121 18.99 -0.93 -10.70
C SER A 121 20.46 -1.29 -10.72
N THR A 122 20.76 -2.57 -11.01
CA THR A 122 22.13 -3.10 -10.96
C THR A 122 22.75 -3.37 -12.34
N TYR A 123 22.03 -3.07 -13.42
CA TYR A 123 22.49 -3.33 -14.80
C TYR A 123 23.23 -2.16 -15.46
N GLY A 124 23.51 -1.07 -14.73
CA GLY A 124 24.27 0.07 -15.25
C GLY A 124 23.57 0.86 -16.36
N LYS A 125 22.26 0.69 -16.56
CA LYS A 125 21.50 1.43 -17.58
C LYS A 125 21.27 2.88 -17.15
N PRO A 126 21.12 3.83 -18.10
CA PRO A 126 20.69 5.18 -17.78
C PRO A 126 19.40 5.20 -16.99
N SER A 127 19.31 6.06 -15.98
CA SER A 127 18.16 6.20 -15.10
C SER A 127 17.46 7.54 -15.30
N THR A 128 16.14 7.53 -15.18
CA THR A 128 15.29 8.73 -15.16
C THR A 128 14.86 9.13 -13.74
N ALA A 129 15.40 8.45 -12.73
CA ALA A 129 15.14 8.76 -11.33
C ALA A 129 15.95 9.99 -10.88
N ASP A 130 15.47 10.68 -9.84
CA ASP A 130 16.15 11.85 -9.26
C ASP A 130 17.52 11.47 -8.67
N VAL A 131 17.65 10.23 -8.17
CA VAL A 131 18.92 9.65 -7.71
C VAL A 131 19.21 8.42 -8.56
N SER A 132 20.31 8.47 -9.28
CA SER A 132 20.75 7.41 -10.19
C SER A 132 21.36 6.22 -9.42
N PRO A 133 21.39 5.00 -10.02
CA PRO A 133 22.05 3.84 -9.42
C PRO A 133 23.52 4.10 -9.10
N MET A 134 24.20 4.86 -9.93
CA MET A 134 25.63 5.21 -9.72
C MET A 134 25.82 6.05 -8.46
N GLN A 135 24.92 7.00 -8.19
CA GLN A 135 24.98 7.82 -6.99
C GLN A 135 24.75 6.98 -5.72
N VAL A 136 23.81 6.03 -5.76
CA VAL A 136 23.61 5.09 -4.64
C VAL A 136 24.82 4.18 -4.49
N ALA A 137 25.28 3.55 -5.57
CA ALA A 137 26.41 2.62 -5.58
C ALA A 137 27.71 3.26 -5.07
N SER A 138 27.91 4.57 -5.29
CA SER A 138 29.09 5.30 -4.78
C SER A 138 29.18 5.31 -3.26
N MET A 139 28.09 5.00 -2.55
CA MET A 139 28.07 4.89 -1.08
C MET A 139 28.55 3.52 -0.57
N HIS A 140 28.77 2.56 -1.47
CA HIS A 140 29.36 1.27 -1.11
C HIS A 140 30.81 1.45 -0.63
N ARG A 141 31.26 0.64 0.34
CA ARG A 141 32.64 0.72 0.88
C ARG A 141 33.72 0.50 -0.17
N GLY A 142 33.44 -0.41 -1.10
CA GLY A 142 34.33 -0.71 -2.22
C GLY A 142 34.13 0.20 -3.43
N GLY A 143 33.32 1.27 -3.31
CA GLY A 143 32.94 2.14 -4.42
C GLY A 143 31.92 1.52 -5.37
N ALA A 144 31.50 2.27 -6.39
CA ALA A 144 30.45 1.86 -7.31
C ALA A 144 30.80 0.59 -8.12
N SER A 145 32.08 0.36 -8.41
CA SER A 145 32.54 -0.82 -9.16
C SER A 145 32.27 -2.15 -8.43
N ALA A 146 32.19 -2.13 -7.11
CA ALA A 146 31.85 -3.32 -6.32
C ALA A 146 30.40 -3.75 -6.54
N VAL A 147 29.51 -2.80 -6.81
CA VAL A 147 28.07 -3.03 -6.99
C VAL A 147 27.76 -3.58 -8.40
N PHE A 148 28.39 -3.03 -9.44
CA PHE A 148 28.11 -3.40 -10.82
C PHE A 148 29.02 -4.57 -11.24
N SER A 149 28.64 -5.79 -10.85
CA SER A 149 29.32 -7.02 -11.21
C SER A 149 28.52 -7.82 -12.24
N ASN A 150 29.17 -8.83 -12.86
CA ASN A 150 28.47 -9.75 -13.76
C ASN A 150 27.59 -10.80 -13.00
N ASP A 151 27.70 -10.84 -11.67
CA ASP A 151 26.89 -11.70 -10.81
C ASP A 151 25.70 -10.90 -10.26
N ARG A 152 24.48 -11.28 -10.69
CA ARG A 152 23.26 -10.61 -10.28
C ARG A 152 23.03 -10.68 -8.76
N GLY A 153 23.28 -11.84 -8.16
CA GLY A 153 23.06 -12.02 -6.71
C GLY A 153 23.98 -11.11 -5.91
N LYS A 154 25.26 -11.08 -6.29
CA LYS A 154 26.26 -10.19 -5.70
C LYS A 154 25.89 -8.72 -5.89
N SER A 155 25.55 -8.32 -7.13
CA SER A 155 25.17 -6.93 -7.42
C SER A 155 23.97 -6.47 -6.61
N VAL A 156 22.96 -7.33 -6.38
CA VAL A 156 21.80 -7.03 -5.52
C VAL A 156 22.25 -6.85 -4.07
N SER A 157 23.10 -7.73 -3.55
CA SER A 157 23.61 -7.63 -2.18
C SER A 157 24.43 -6.35 -1.94
N GLU A 158 25.36 -6.06 -2.86
CA GLU A 158 26.23 -4.87 -2.75
C GLU A 158 25.43 -3.57 -2.94
N MET A 159 24.40 -3.55 -3.83
CA MET A 159 23.49 -2.40 -3.97
C MET A 159 22.65 -2.22 -2.71
N ALA A 160 22.21 -3.29 -2.06
CA ALA A 160 21.47 -3.22 -0.80
C ALA A 160 22.32 -2.58 0.31
N GLU A 161 23.62 -2.93 0.42
CA GLU A 161 24.56 -2.29 1.33
C GLU A 161 24.76 -0.81 0.98
N ALA A 162 24.96 -0.49 -0.29
CA ALA A 162 25.12 0.87 -0.76
C ALA A 162 23.88 1.73 -0.43
N PHE A 163 22.67 1.20 -0.68
CA PHE A 163 21.42 1.89 -0.40
C PHE A 163 21.21 2.10 1.10
N ALA A 164 21.51 1.09 1.92
CA ALA A 164 21.44 1.22 3.38
C ALA A 164 22.29 2.38 3.90
N ARG A 165 23.49 2.59 3.33
CA ARG A 165 24.38 3.71 3.66
C ARG A 165 23.92 5.05 3.08
N TRP A 166 23.34 5.02 1.90
CA TRP A 166 22.83 6.21 1.24
C TRP A 166 21.67 6.80 2.05
N ILE A 167 20.71 5.97 2.44
CA ILE A 167 19.49 6.41 3.12
C ILE A 167 19.76 6.95 4.54
N GLU A 168 20.79 6.44 5.24
CA GLU A 168 21.22 6.95 6.56
C GLU A 168 21.71 8.41 6.48
N ARG A 169 22.18 8.86 5.33
CA ARG A 169 22.68 10.22 5.09
C ARG A 169 21.61 11.16 4.55
N GLU A 170 20.54 10.61 3.98
CA GLU A 170 19.44 11.41 3.45
C GLU A 170 18.65 12.08 4.58
N ARG A 171 18.22 13.33 4.35
CA ARG A 171 17.50 14.13 5.34
C ARG A 171 16.10 14.47 4.86
N GLY A 172 15.20 14.80 5.78
CA GLY A 172 13.84 15.22 5.44
C GLY A 172 12.97 14.10 4.90
N ILE A 173 13.28 12.83 5.22
CA ILE A 173 12.48 11.68 4.78
C ILE A 173 11.15 11.69 5.49
N GLY A 174 10.06 11.82 4.73
CA GLY A 174 8.68 11.71 5.21
C GLY A 174 8.17 10.26 5.23
N GLY A 175 8.68 9.42 4.33
CA GLY A 175 8.34 8.01 4.23
C GLY A 175 9.03 7.37 3.03
N VAL A 176 9.01 6.05 2.97
CA VAL A 176 9.62 5.27 1.88
C VAL A 176 8.60 4.27 1.35
N ILE A 177 8.48 4.20 0.01
CA ILE A 177 7.65 3.21 -0.67
C ILE A 177 8.44 2.53 -1.79
N SER A 178 8.19 1.25 -1.97
CA SER A 178 8.76 0.46 -3.06
C SER A 178 7.77 -0.57 -3.59
N ALA A 179 8.05 -1.09 -4.78
CA ALA A 179 7.35 -2.24 -5.36
C ALA A 179 8.35 -3.18 -6.04
N GLY A 180 8.17 -4.51 -5.85
CA GLY A 180 9.06 -5.47 -6.49
C GLY A 180 8.78 -6.93 -6.14
N GLY A 181 9.52 -7.82 -6.79
CA GLY A 181 9.65 -9.23 -6.42
C GLY A 181 10.69 -9.41 -5.31
N SER A 182 11.17 -10.65 -5.10
CA SER A 182 12.12 -10.99 -4.02
C SER A 182 13.39 -10.12 -4.02
N GLY A 183 14.04 -9.93 -5.16
CA GLY A 183 15.23 -9.09 -5.26
C GLY A 183 14.98 -7.61 -4.97
N GLY A 184 13.91 -7.04 -5.53
CA GLY A 184 13.50 -5.65 -5.24
C GLY A 184 13.11 -5.45 -3.78
N THR A 185 12.46 -6.45 -3.18
CA THR A 185 12.12 -6.45 -1.75
C THR A 185 13.38 -6.44 -0.90
N SER A 186 14.36 -7.31 -1.18
CA SER A 186 15.65 -7.32 -0.47
C SER A 186 16.36 -5.97 -0.55
N LEU A 187 16.43 -5.39 -1.75
CA LEU A 187 17.06 -4.08 -1.96
C LEU A 187 16.39 -2.97 -1.13
N ALA A 188 15.07 -2.82 -1.30
CA ALA A 188 14.34 -1.73 -0.65
C ALA A 188 14.32 -1.86 0.87
N THR A 189 14.05 -3.08 1.39
CA THR A 189 13.95 -3.29 2.85
C THR A 189 15.29 -3.16 3.56
N ALA A 190 16.42 -3.40 2.88
CA ALA A 190 17.75 -3.17 3.45
C ALA A 190 17.94 -1.71 3.90
N GLY A 191 17.53 -0.75 3.08
CA GLY A 191 17.54 0.66 3.46
C GLY A 191 16.40 1.03 4.42
N MET A 192 15.19 0.50 4.21
CA MET A 192 14.06 0.78 5.10
C MET A 192 14.35 0.42 6.55
N ARG A 193 15.06 -0.69 6.80
CA ARG A 193 15.50 -1.11 8.15
C ARG A 193 16.49 -0.15 8.81
N LYS A 194 17.13 0.75 8.06
CA LYS A 194 18.06 1.77 8.59
C LYS A 194 17.36 3.03 9.06
N LEU A 195 16.10 3.19 8.72
CA LEU A 195 15.32 4.33 9.18
C LEU A 195 14.76 4.07 10.59
N PRO A 196 14.66 5.12 11.42
CA PRO A 196 14.04 5.04 12.74
C PRO A 196 12.63 4.45 12.69
N VAL A 197 12.23 3.77 13.75
CA VAL A 197 10.83 3.39 13.99
C VAL A 197 9.96 4.64 14.00
N GLY A 198 8.78 4.56 13.36
CA GLY A 198 7.86 5.68 13.21
C GLY A 198 7.98 6.45 11.88
N ILE A 199 9.10 6.33 11.15
CA ILE A 199 9.14 6.81 9.75
C ILE A 199 8.34 5.83 8.88
N PRO A 200 7.29 6.24 8.16
CA PRO A 200 6.47 5.37 7.31
C PRO A 200 7.30 4.59 6.28
N LYS A 201 7.14 3.27 6.25
CA LYS A 201 7.83 2.37 5.33
C LYS A 201 6.82 1.39 4.76
N LEU A 202 6.66 1.37 3.43
CA LEU A 202 5.73 0.49 2.76
C LEU A 202 6.38 -0.22 1.58
N MET A 203 6.26 -1.55 1.56
CA MET A 203 6.77 -2.40 0.48
C MET A 203 5.62 -3.20 -0.15
N VAL A 204 5.34 -2.93 -1.43
CA VAL A 204 4.45 -3.77 -2.24
C VAL A 204 5.28 -4.91 -2.83
N SER A 205 4.96 -6.14 -2.46
CA SER A 205 5.82 -7.29 -2.80
C SER A 205 5.05 -8.52 -3.25
N THR A 206 5.58 -9.19 -4.26
CA THR A 206 5.06 -10.50 -4.71
C THR A 206 5.28 -11.59 -3.68
N VAL A 207 6.23 -11.41 -2.76
CA VAL A 207 6.56 -12.41 -1.71
C VAL A 207 5.84 -12.12 -0.38
N ALA A 208 5.04 -11.05 -0.30
CA ALA A 208 4.37 -10.65 0.94
C ALA A 208 3.21 -11.58 1.36
N SER A 209 2.86 -12.59 0.56
CA SER A 209 1.93 -13.66 0.95
C SER A 209 2.57 -14.79 1.76
N GLY A 210 3.90 -14.81 1.89
CA GLY A 210 4.67 -15.81 2.62
C GLY A 210 5.37 -15.26 3.85
N ASP A 211 6.42 -15.96 4.29
CA ASP A 211 7.26 -15.48 5.39
C ASP A 211 8.12 -14.28 4.95
N VAL A 212 7.84 -13.15 5.53
CA VAL A 212 8.53 -11.88 5.28
C VAL A 212 9.48 -11.48 6.43
N GLY A 213 9.59 -12.29 7.46
CA GLY A 213 10.37 -11.98 8.65
C GLY A 213 11.80 -11.57 8.36
N HIS A 214 12.46 -12.24 7.42
CA HIS A 214 13.84 -11.97 7.01
C HIS A 214 14.00 -10.63 6.23
N TYR A 215 12.94 -10.13 5.58
CA TYR A 215 12.94 -8.82 4.94
C TYR A 215 12.71 -7.69 5.94
N VAL A 216 11.72 -7.88 6.83
CA VAL A 216 11.27 -6.86 7.77
C VAL A 216 12.25 -6.72 8.94
N GLY A 217 12.74 -7.83 9.49
CA GLY A 217 13.55 -7.83 10.71
C GLY A 217 12.83 -7.09 11.87
N PRO A 218 13.56 -6.43 12.76
CA PRO A 218 12.97 -5.67 13.88
C PRO A 218 12.56 -4.25 13.46
N SER A 219 11.93 -4.09 12.28
CA SER A 219 11.52 -2.79 11.75
C SER A 219 10.00 -2.76 11.48
N ASP A 220 9.42 -1.57 11.56
CA ASP A 220 8.00 -1.29 11.33
C ASP A 220 7.66 -1.14 9.83
N ILE A 221 8.15 -2.06 8.99
CA ILE A 221 7.86 -2.07 7.56
C ILE A 221 6.49 -2.68 7.31
N MET A 222 5.59 -1.91 6.69
CA MET A 222 4.33 -2.43 6.18
C MET A 222 4.59 -3.21 4.89
N MET A 223 4.26 -4.50 4.89
CA MET A 223 4.31 -5.36 3.70
C MET A 223 2.91 -5.49 3.10
N MET A 224 2.78 -5.12 1.83
CA MET A 224 1.53 -5.26 1.08
C MET A 224 1.71 -6.26 -0.05
N TYR A 225 0.83 -7.28 -0.10
CA TYR A 225 0.87 -8.26 -1.15
C TYR A 225 0.39 -7.67 -2.48
N SER A 226 1.18 -7.86 -3.54
CA SER A 226 0.87 -7.33 -4.87
C SER A 226 -0.25 -8.08 -5.60
N VAL A 227 -0.69 -9.23 -5.07
CA VAL A 227 -1.74 -10.13 -5.60
C VAL A 227 -1.37 -10.79 -6.93
N ALA A 228 -0.73 -10.07 -7.84
CA ALA A 228 -0.28 -10.58 -9.13
C ALA A 228 1.23 -10.41 -9.27
N ASP A 229 1.86 -11.29 -10.06
CA ASP A 229 3.23 -11.05 -10.52
C ASP A 229 3.17 -9.95 -11.58
N VAL A 230 3.63 -8.77 -11.17
CA VAL A 230 3.34 -7.54 -11.89
C VAL A 230 4.41 -7.29 -12.93
N GLN A 231 4.14 -7.65 -14.17
CA GLN A 231 4.79 -7.02 -15.33
C GLN A 231 3.83 -5.98 -15.92
N GLY A 232 4.09 -4.72 -15.63
CA GLY A 232 3.27 -3.61 -16.10
C GLY A 232 2.05 -3.29 -15.21
N ILE A 233 1.34 -2.22 -15.58
CA ILE A 233 0.15 -1.76 -14.86
C ILE A 233 -1.09 -2.36 -15.52
N ASN A 234 -1.87 -3.07 -14.74
CA ASN A 234 -3.19 -3.60 -15.07
C ASN A 234 -4.19 -3.15 -13.99
N PRO A 235 -5.51 -3.33 -14.18
CA PRO A 235 -6.51 -2.84 -13.22
C PRO A 235 -6.30 -3.31 -11.77
N ILE A 236 -5.80 -4.53 -11.57
CA ILE A 236 -5.53 -5.08 -10.23
C ILE A 236 -4.30 -4.42 -9.62
N SER A 237 -3.18 -4.39 -10.36
CA SER A 237 -1.94 -3.78 -9.88
C SER A 237 -2.10 -2.27 -9.68
N GLU A 238 -2.86 -1.58 -10.54
CA GLU A 238 -3.20 -0.18 -10.39
C GLU A 238 -3.91 0.09 -9.06
N GLN A 239 -4.92 -0.72 -8.73
CA GLN A 239 -5.64 -0.58 -7.47
C GLN A 239 -4.75 -0.83 -6.26
N VAL A 240 -3.91 -1.86 -6.29
CA VAL A 240 -2.99 -2.19 -5.19
C VAL A 240 -1.94 -1.08 -5.00
N LEU A 241 -1.32 -0.61 -6.08
CA LEU A 241 -0.33 0.47 -6.05
C LEU A 241 -0.94 1.81 -5.59
N SER A 242 -2.19 2.09 -6.01
CA SER A 242 -2.95 3.25 -5.56
C SER A 242 -3.22 3.19 -4.05
N ASN A 243 -3.66 2.03 -3.54
CA ASN A 243 -3.89 1.81 -2.12
C ASN A 243 -2.60 1.97 -1.31
N ALA A 244 -1.48 1.44 -1.82
CA ALA A 244 -0.18 1.59 -1.19
C ALA A 244 0.26 3.06 -1.10
N ALA A 245 0.13 3.82 -2.19
CA ALA A 245 0.47 5.24 -2.21
C ALA A 245 -0.44 6.06 -1.27
N ASN A 246 -1.76 5.77 -1.26
CA ASN A 246 -2.71 6.43 -0.37
C ASN A 246 -2.39 6.11 1.11
N ALA A 247 -2.03 4.86 1.42
CA ALA A 247 -1.65 4.44 2.77
C ALA A 247 -0.38 5.18 3.23
N LEU A 248 0.67 5.22 2.39
CA LEU A 248 1.88 5.97 2.71
C LEU A 248 1.59 7.46 2.92
N ALA A 249 0.78 8.08 2.04
CA ALA A 249 0.40 9.49 2.17
C ALA A 249 -0.31 9.74 3.50
N GLY A 250 -1.27 8.89 3.89
CA GLY A 250 -1.96 8.96 5.17
C GLY A 250 -1.02 8.82 6.37
N MET A 251 -0.07 7.89 6.32
CA MET A 251 0.94 7.73 7.38
C MET A 251 1.86 8.96 7.49
N ILE A 252 2.30 9.53 6.36
CA ILE A 252 3.11 10.77 6.36
C ILE A 252 2.31 11.92 6.94
N ALA A 253 1.02 12.00 6.59
CA ALA A 253 0.10 13.01 7.09
C ALA A 253 -0.07 12.95 8.61
N GLY A 254 -0.11 11.76 9.18
CA GLY A 254 -0.25 11.51 10.61
C GLY A 254 1.04 11.69 11.42
N LEU A 255 2.18 11.94 10.80
CA LEU A 255 3.42 12.18 11.53
C LEU A 255 3.35 13.47 12.36
N PRO A 256 3.74 13.44 13.65
CA PRO A 256 3.76 14.65 14.47
C PRO A 256 4.68 15.70 13.85
N ASN A 257 4.23 16.95 13.88
CA ASN A 257 5.08 18.09 13.52
C ASN A 257 6.20 18.19 14.56
N VAL A 258 7.41 17.83 14.18
CA VAL A 258 8.58 18.08 15.01
C VAL A 258 8.89 19.58 14.88
N VAL A 259 8.31 20.36 15.77
CA VAL A 259 8.80 21.73 16.00
C VAL A 259 10.17 21.56 16.66
N ARG A 260 11.24 21.84 15.91
CA ARG A 260 12.58 21.98 16.45
C ARG A 260 12.80 23.37 16.95
#